data_453a9c4cd9c28fd3be9f2680144bcc55
#
_entry.id   453a9c4cd9c28fd3be9f2680144bcc55
#
_cell.length_a   1.000
_cell.length_b   1.000
_cell.length_c   1.000
_cell.angle_alpha   90.00
_cell.angle_beta   90.00
_cell.angle_gamma   90.00
#
_symmetry.space_group_name_H-M   'P 1'
#
loop_
_entity.id
_entity.type
_entity.pdbx_description
1 polymer ?
#
loop_
_entity_poly.entity_id
_entity_poly.type
_entity_poly.pdbx_seq_one_letter_code
_entity_poly.pdbx_strand_id
1 'polypeptide(L)'
;MAKQQRALVTREQILRAAGEVFAGSGYHRASVDDIIARSGMTKGAMYFHFSRKAAIAEALLARLRDAHPIAAADYPVRLQALITLFNGYAAPPATDPILRGALRLALEQEFKEYEGGEWQEQLQRTISGLLIEAADAGELLGDVEPAKVAELLTTILAGMRRYTPVPTAGEGEAERITTMWHLLLPAIAKPGLVHSLDLNLGRPDSPTPEDHHREHLLTSSSNAPPPHAD
;
A
#
# COMPACT_ATOMS: atom_id res chain seq x y z
N MET A 1 -16.63 14.35 26.85
CA MET A 1 -15.72 13.32 26.34
C MET A 1 -16.44 12.05 25.83
N ALA A 2 -17.30 11.37 26.59
CA ALA A 2 -17.95 10.13 26.16
C ALA A 2 -18.80 10.22 24.88
N LYS A 3 -19.49 11.32 24.60
CA LYS A 3 -20.31 11.51 23.39
C LYS A 3 -19.45 11.66 22.13
N GLN A 4 -18.34 12.36 22.22
CA GLN A 4 -17.40 12.56 21.12
C GLN A 4 -16.69 11.24 20.76
N GLN A 5 -16.29 10.47 21.78
CA GLN A 5 -15.68 9.15 21.58
C GLN A 5 -16.63 8.18 20.87
N ARG A 6 -17.91 8.14 21.26
CA ARG A 6 -18.92 7.32 20.59
C ARG A 6 -19.11 7.73 19.12
N ALA A 7 -19.13 9.02 18.83
CA ALA A 7 -19.25 9.50 17.45
C ALA A 7 -18.06 9.06 16.59
N LEU A 8 -16.84 9.11 17.12
CA LEU A 8 -15.64 8.62 16.41
C LEU A 8 -15.72 7.12 16.12
N VAL A 9 -16.12 6.32 17.12
CA VAL A 9 -16.28 4.86 16.94
C VAL A 9 -17.34 4.55 15.88
N THR A 10 -18.49 5.23 15.92
CA THR A 10 -19.53 5.03 14.91
C THR A 10 -19.06 5.42 13.51
N ARG A 11 -18.34 6.53 13.39
CA ARG A 11 -17.77 6.97 12.10
C ARG A 11 -16.78 5.94 11.55
N GLU A 12 -15.92 5.37 12.38
CA GLU A 12 -14.96 4.34 11.99
C GLU A 12 -15.67 3.05 11.55
N GLN A 13 -16.72 2.62 12.25
CA GLN A 13 -17.53 1.46 11.85
C GLN A 13 -18.18 1.66 10.49
N ILE A 14 -18.69 2.86 10.19
CA ILE A 14 -19.23 3.19 8.87
C ILE A 14 -18.15 3.12 7.82
N LEU A 15 -16.95 3.67 8.07
CA LEU A 15 -15.83 3.63 7.12
C LEU A 15 -15.35 2.20 6.85
N ARG A 16 -15.27 1.34 7.87
CA ARG A 16 -14.91 -0.08 7.68
C ARG A 16 -15.93 -0.81 6.80
N ALA A 17 -17.22 -0.64 7.08
CA ALA A 17 -18.29 -1.23 6.27
C ALA A 17 -18.26 -0.70 4.83
N ALA A 18 -18.07 0.60 4.66
CA ALA A 18 -17.95 1.21 3.35
C ALA A 18 -16.72 0.69 2.58
N GLY A 19 -15.60 0.52 3.27
CA GLY A 19 -14.39 -0.09 2.71
C GLY A 19 -14.64 -1.49 2.16
N GLU A 20 -15.36 -2.35 2.88
CA GLU A 20 -15.74 -3.69 2.41
C GLU A 20 -16.67 -3.63 1.19
N VAL A 21 -17.67 -2.76 1.22
CA VAL A 21 -18.64 -2.60 0.12
C VAL A 21 -17.93 -2.07 -1.13
N PHE A 22 -17.11 -1.02 -1.02
CA PHE A 22 -16.38 -0.47 -2.16
C PHE A 22 -15.33 -1.43 -2.69
N ALA A 23 -14.61 -2.16 -1.83
CA ALA A 23 -13.64 -3.16 -2.27
C ALA A 23 -14.29 -4.25 -3.13
N GLY A 24 -15.50 -4.69 -2.76
CA GLY A 24 -16.22 -5.74 -3.50
C GLY A 24 -16.94 -5.24 -4.76
N SER A 25 -17.63 -4.09 -4.65
CA SER A 25 -18.55 -3.63 -5.71
C SER A 25 -18.02 -2.47 -6.53
N GLY A 26 -17.01 -1.75 -6.05
CA GLY A 26 -16.60 -0.46 -6.58
C GLY A 26 -17.61 0.65 -6.26
N TYR A 27 -17.29 1.89 -6.67
CA TYR A 27 -18.11 3.04 -6.33
C TYR A 27 -19.51 2.99 -6.95
N HIS A 28 -19.62 2.72 -8.24
CA HIS A 28 -20.91 2.80 -8.95
C HIS A 28 -21.95 1.84 -8.43
N ARG A 29 -21.57 0.58 -8.28
CA ARG A 29 -22.51 -0.48 -7.86
C ARG A 29 -22.82 -0.45 -6.37
N ALA A 30 -21.97 0.16 -5.56
CA ALA A 30 -22.19 0.34 -4.14
C ALA A 30 -23.31 1.35 -3.88
N SER A 31 -24.22 1.04 -2.95
CA SER A 31 -25.25 1.96 -2.46
C SER A 31 -25.01 2.33 -1.01
N VAL A 32 -25.61 3.45 -0.55
CA VAL A 32 -25.58 3.83 0.86
C VAL A 32 -26.36 2.80 1.70
N ASP A 33 -27.40 2.19 1.15
CA ASP A 33 -28.20 1.17 1.85
C ASP A 33 -27.37 -0.12 2.07
N ASP A 34 -26.46 -0.50 1.14
CA ASP A 34 -25.50 -1.61 1.34
C ASP A 34 -24.55 -1.31 2.51
N ILE A 35 -24.06 -0.07 2.57
CA ILE A 35 -23.17 0.35 3.66
C ILE A 35 -23.90 0.36 5.01
N ILE A 36 -25.17 0.81 5.05
CA ILE A 36 -26.02 0.77 6.24
C ILE A 36 -26.22 -0.69 6.68
N ALA A 37 -26.60 -1.55 5.77
CA ALA A 37 -26.80 -2.98 6.06
C ALA A 37 -25.53 -3.63 6.60
N ARG A 38 -24.37 -3.30 6.02
CA ARG A 38 -23.08 -3.87 6.40
C ARG A 38 -22.56 -3.32 7.74
N SER A 39 -22.80 -2.04 8.02
CA SER A 39 -22.34 -1.40 9.26
C SER A 39 -23.23 -1.71 10.48
N GLY A 40 -24.44 -2.18 10.27
CA GLY A 40 -25.46 -2.33 11.30
C GLY A 40 -25.97 -1.00 11.89
N MET A 41 -25.66 0.12 11.22
CA MET A 41 -26.07 1.46 11.68
C MET A 41 -27.47 1.80 11.17
N THR A 42 -28.13 2.73 11.87
CA THR A 42 -29.38 3.30 11.38
C THR A 42 -29.13 4.31 10.27
N LYS A 43 -30.10 4.51 9.39
CA LYS A 43 -30.06 5.53 8.33
C LYS A 43 -29.78 6.93 8.88
N GLY A 44 -30.38 7.27 10.03
CA GLY A 44 -30.13 8.54 10.72
C GLY A 44 -28.68 8.69 11.20
N ALA A 45 -28.08 7.63 11.77
CA ALA A 45 -26.68 7.64 12.18
C ALA A 45 -25.74 7.80 10.98
N MET A 46 -26.04 7.12 9.87
CA MET A 46 -25.27 7.27 8.63
C MET A 46 -25.25 8.72 8.15
N TYR A 47 -26.42 9.33 7.96
CA TYR A 47 -26.52 10.69 7.44
C TYR A 47 -26.06 11.77 8.43
N PHE A 48 -25.99 11.47 9.72
CA PHE A 48 -25.35 12.33 10.70
C PHE A 48 -23.84 12.47 10.47
N HIS A 49 -23.18 11.39 10.04
CA HIS A 49 -21.73 11.36 9.81
C HIS A 49 -21.33 11.70 8.37
N PHE A 50 -22.15 11.31 7.40
CA PHE A 50 -21.83 11.46 5.97
C PHE A 50 -23.09 11.85 5.19
N SER A 51 -23.10 13.05 4.63
CA SER A 51 -24.26 13.60 3.91
C SER A 51 -24.58 12.88 2.60
N ARG A 52 -23.59 12.19 2.00
CA ARG A 52 -23.69 11.53 0.68
C ARG A 52 -22.64 10.42 0.53
N LYS A 53 -22.87 9.52 -0.43
CA LYS A 53 -21.93 8.43 -0.74
C LYS A 53 -20.52 8.94 -1.09
N ALA A 54 -20.44 10.03 -1.84
CA ALA A 54 -19.16 10.64 -2.19
C ALA A 54 -18.37 11.08 -0.94
N ALA A 55 -19.01 11.66 0.08
CA ALA A 55 -18.32 12.05 1.32
C ALA A 55 -17.73 10.85 2.08
N ILE A 56 -18.32 9.66 1.96
CA ILE A 56 -17.76 8.44 2.53
C ILE A 56 -16.52 8.02 1.72
N ALA A 57 -16.61 8.07 0.40
CA ALA A 57 -15.50 7.72 -0.49
C ALA A 57 -14.31 8.67 -0.31
N GLU A 58 -14.56 9.98 -0.24
CA GLU A 58 -13.57 11.02 0.06
C GLU A 58 -12.86 10.75 1.40
N ALA A 59 -13.61 10.33 2.41
CA ALA A 59 -13.03 10.00 3.72
C ALA A 59 -12.17 8.72 3.69
N LEU A 60 -12.50 7.73 2.85
CA LEU A 60 -11.64 6.57 2.64
C LEU A 60 -10.35 6.96 1.91
N LEU A 61 -10.44 7.78 0.86
CA LEU A 61 -9.27 8.26 0.11
C LEU A 61 -8.34 9.09 1.00
N ALA A 62 -8.90 9.91 1.92
CA ALA A 62 -8.10 10.61 2.91
C ALA A 62 -7.30 9.65 3.79
N ARG A 63 -7.92 8.53 4.24
CA ARG A 63 -7.21 7.48 5.00
C ARG A 63 -6.09 6.84 4.20
N LEU A 64 -6.24 6.68 2.90
CA LEU A 64 -5.17 6.15 2.04
C LEU A 64 -3.97 7.10 1.97
N ARG A 65 -4.22 8.41 1.91
CA ARG A 65 -3.14 9.42 1.95
C ARG A 65 -2.38 9.42 3.27
N ASP A 66 -3.12 9.27 4.39
CA ASP A 66 -2.55 9.28 5.74
C ASP A 66 -1.80 7.96 6.07
N ALA A 67 -2.20 6.85 5.46
CA ALA A 67 -1.73 5.51 5.82
C ALA A 67 -0.32 5.16 5.28
N HIS A 68 0.24 5.96 4.38
CA HIS A 68 1.51 5.65 3.72
C HIS A 68 2.50 6.81 3.68
N PRO A 69 3.02 7.25 4.80
CA PRO A 69 4.38 7.75 4.83
C PRO A 69 5.31 6.53 5.00
N ILE A 70 5.66 5.83 3.92
CA ILE A 70 6.94 5.14 3.94
C ILE A 70 7.95 6.27 4.04
N ALA A 71 8.46 6.48 5.25
CA ALA A 71 9.60 7.33 5.41
C ALA A 71 10.74 6.63 4.66
N ALA A 72 11.10 7.16 3.49
CA ALA A 72 12.25 6.66 2.73
C ALA A 72 13.52 6.61 3.60
N ALA A 73 13.53 7.39 4.69
CA ALA A 73 14.55 7.38 5.75
C ALA A 73 14.67 6.02 6.47
N ASP A 74 13.62 5.22 6.52
CA ASP A 74 13.64 3.93 7.22
C ASP A 74 14.41 2.84 6.46
N TYR A 75 14.69 3.06 5.17
CA TYR A 75 15.40 2.10 4.32
C TYR A 75 16.70 2.71 3.77
N PRO A 76 17.87 2.17 4.15
CA PRO A 76 19.15 2.62 3.61
C PRO A 76 19.28 2.36 2.11
N VAL A 77 18.60 1.33 1.59
CA VAL A 77 18.52 0.98 0.17
C VAL A 77 17.21 1.51 -0.40
N ARG A 78 17.28 2.40 -1.38
CA ARG A 78 16.12 3.08 -1.98
C ARG A 78 15.23 2.13 -2.80
N LEU A 79 15.83 1.16 -3.46
CA LEU A 79 15.07 0.11 -4.14
C LEU A 79 14.27 -0.75 -3.15
N GLN A 80 14.76 -0.97 -1.93
CA GLN A 80 13.99 -1.66 -0.89
C GLN A 80 12.77 -0.82 -0.46
N ALA A 81 12.94 0.49 -0.26
CA ALA A 81 11.82 1.38 0.03
C ALA A 81 10.77 1.35 -1.09
N LEU A 82 11.20 1.35 -2.34
CA LEU A 82 10.32 1.25 -3.51
C LEU A 82 9.53 -0.08 -3.53
N ILE A 83 10.20 -1.20 -3.29
CA ILE A 83 9.57 -2.53 -3.22
C ILE A 83 8.51 -2.56 -2.13
N THR A 84 8.84 -2.08 -0.94
CA THR A 84 7.93 -2.06 0.21
C THR A 84 6.70 -1.18 -0.06
N LEU A 85 6.91 0.01 -0.63
CA LEU A 85 5.84 0.91 -1.05
C LEU A 85 4.90 0.23 -2.06
N PHE A 86 5.47 -0.31 -3.13
CA PHE A 86 4.71 -0.95 -4.20
C PHE A 86 3.91 -2.14 -3.67
N ASN A 87 4.53 -3.02 -2.89
CA ASN A 87 3.88 -4.20 -2.31
C ASN A 87 2.70 -3.79 -1.40
N GLY A 88 2.86 -2.77 -0.58
CA GLY A 88 1.80 -2.26 0.29
C GLY A 88 0.58 -1.74 -0.50
N TYR A 89 0.80 -1.15 -1.67
CA TYR A 89 -0.29 -0.73 -2.55
C TYR A 89 -0.86 -1.86 -3.40
N ALA A 90 -0.01 -2.76 -3.88
CA ALA A 90 -0.44 -3.87 -4.71
C ALA A 90 -1.20 -4.93 -3.92
N ALA A 91 -0.79 -5.23 -2.69
CA ALA A 91 -1.42 -6.22 -1.81
C ALA A 91 -1.69 -5.63 -0.42
N PRO A 92 -2.69 -4.74 -0.27
CA PRO A 92 -3.02 -4.19 1.04
C PRO A 92 -3.50 -5.28 1.99
N PRO A 93 -3.27 -5.12 3.32
CA PRO A 93 -3.68 -6.09 4.31
C PRO A 93 -5.16 -6.48 4.15
N ALA A 94 -5.44 -7.79 4.07
CA ALA A 94 -6.81 -8.30 4.00
C ALA A 94 -7.64 -7.87 5.23
N THR A 95 -6.96 -7.60 6.35
CA THR A 95 -7.52 -7.17 7.63
C THR A 95 -7.91 -5.69 7.65
N ASP A 96 -7.46 -4.88 6.67
CA ASP A 96 -7.83 -3.46 6.59
C ASP A 96 -8.80 -3.18 5.45
N PRO A 97 -10.11 -3.25 5.71
CA PRO A 97 -11.12 -2.99 4.70
C PRO A 97 -11.14 -1.53 4.23
N ILE A 98 -10.71 -0.59 5.07
CA ILE A 98 -10.65 0.84 4.72
C ILE A 98 -9.63 1.05 3.61
N LEU A 99 -8.41 0.56 3.78
CA LEU A 99 -7.35 0.67 2.76
C LEU A 99 -7.72 -0.07 1.47
N ARG A 100 -8.31 -1.26 1.58
CA ARG A 100 -8.77 -2.01 0.39
C ARG A 100 -9.82 -1.25 -0.41
N GLY A 101 -10.83 -0.69 0.26
CA GLY A 101 -11.87 0.12 -0.36
C GLY A 101 -11.31 1.41 -0.95
N ALA A 102 -10.44 2.09 -0.22
CA ALA A 102 -9.79 3.31 -0.67
C ALA A 102 -8.93 3.09 -1.93
N LEU A 103 -8.13 2.02 -1.95
CA LEU A 103 -7.33 1.66 -3.14
C LEU A 103 -8.21 1.33 -4.33
N ARG A 104 -9.31 0.61 -4.11
CA ARG A 104 -10.28 0.34 -5.19
C ARG A 104 -10.82 1.63 -5.78
N LEU A 105 -11.25 2.58 -4.92
CA LEU A 105 -11.76 3.88 -5.34
C LEU A 105 -10.71 4.70 -6.08
N ALA A 106 -9.47 4.76 -5.57
CA ALA A 106 -8.38 5.53 -6.16
C ALA A 106 -8.03 5.10 -7.59
N LEU A 107 -8.33 3.84 -7.96
CA LEU A 107 -8.07 3.28 -9.28
C LEU A 107 -9.29 3.36 -10.23
N GLU A 108 -10.46 3.73 -9.73
CA GLU A 108 -11.64 3.98 -10.57
C GLU A 108 -11.54 5.37 -11.23
N GLN A 109 -11.72 5.42 -12.55
CA GLN A 109 -11.54 6.65 -13.35
C GLN A 109 -12.42 7.82 -12.92
N GLU A 110 -13.57 7.53 -12.32
CA GLU A 110 -14.54 8.53 -11.93
C GLU A 110 -14.12 9.35 -10.71
N PHE A 111 -13.23 8.82 -9.89
CA PHE A 111 -12.60 9.57 -8.81
C PHE A 111 -11.39 10.41 -9.23
N LYS A 112 -10.92 10.28 -10.47
CA LYS A 112 -9.87 11.15 -11.02
C LYS A 112 -10.28 12.63 -11.05
N GLU A 113 -11.57 12.90 -11.24
CA GLU A 113 -12.08 14.27 -11.29
C GLU A 113 -12.27 14.90 -9.90
N TYR A 114 -12.39 14.10 -8.83
CA TYR A 114 -12.68 14.62 -7.47
C TYR A 114 -11.45 14.67 -6.57
N GLU A 115 -10.65 13.64 -6.47
CA GLU A 115 -9.43 13.57 -5.64
C GLU A 115 -8.51 12.40 -6.04
N GLY A 116 -8.97 11.49 -6.90
CA GLY A 116 -8.21 10.32 -7.33
C GLY A 116 -7.03 10.66 -8.24
N GLY A 117 -7.11 11.79 -8.95
CA GLY A 117 -6.00 12.30 -9.75
C GLY A 117 -4.81 12.71 -8.89
N GLU A 118 -5.05 13.44 -7.82
CA GLU A 118 -4.00 13.89 -6.90
C GLU A 118 -3.26 12.72 -6.24
N TRP A 119 -3.99 11.66 -5.88
CA TRP A 119 -3.36 10.46 -5.30
C TRP A 119 -2.47 9.73 -6.31
N GLN A 120 -2.92 9.56 -7.56
CA GLN A 120 -2.13 8.93 -8.62
C GLN A 120 -0.87 9.73 -8.94
N GLU A 121 -0.99 11.05 -9.04
CA GLU A 121 0.14 11.95 -9.22
C GLU A 121 1.10 11.92 -8.04
N GLN A 122 0.58 11.87 -6.82
CA GLN A 122 1.39 11.75 -5.61
C GLN A 122 2.14 10.42 -5.59
N LEU A 123 1.47 9.30 -5.90
CA LEU A 123 2.09 7.99 -5.98
C LEU A 123 3.20 7.97 -7.05
N GLN A 124 2.91 8.50 -8.24
CA GLN A 124 3.90 8.59 -9.31
C GLN A 124 5.10 9.45 -8.90
N ARG A 125 4.86 10.59 -8.26
CA ARG A 125 5.94 11.45 -7.73
C ARG A 125 6.77 10.72 -6.68
N THR A 126 6.15 9.98 -5.77
CA THR A 126 6.85 9.21 -4.74
C THR A 126 7.70 8.10 -5.36
N ILE A 127 7.14 7.32 -6.29
CA ILE A 127 7.89 6.27 -7.02
C ILE A 127 9.06 6.89 -7.80
N SER A 128 8.83 7.99 -8.52
CA SER A 128 9.88 8.69 -9.26
C SER A 128 10.98 9.21 -8.34
N GLY A 129 10.62 9.79 -7.20
CA GLY A 129 11.57 10.28 -6.20
C GLY A 129 12.47 9.16 -5.69
N LEU A 130 11.91 8.02 -5.29
CA LEU A 130 12.68 6.86 -4.82
C LEU A 130 13.62 6.32 -5.90
N LEU A 131 13.18 6.30 -7.16
CA LEU A 131 14.03 5.84 -8.28
C LEU A 131 15.16 6.84 -8.60
N ILE A 132 14.91 8.14 -8.48
CA ILE A 132 15.96 9.17 -8.62
C ILE A 132 16.98 9.01 -7.49
N GLU A 133 16.52 8.90 -6.24
CA GLU A 133 17.41 8.66 -5.09
C GLU A 133 18.21 7.35 -5.24
N ALA A 134 17.59 6.28 -5.77
CA ALA A 134 18.27 5.02 -6.08
C ALA A 134 19.36 5.18 -7.16
N ALA A 135 19.09 5.99 -8.19
CA ALA A 135 20.08 6.33 -9.21
C ALA A 135 21.27 7.10 -8.62
N ASP A 136 20.99 8.12 -7.80
CA ASP A 136 22.02 8.94 -7.13
C ASP A 136 22.86 8.11 -6.15
N ALA A 137 22.23 7.14 -5.46
CA ALA A 137 22.91 6.17 -4.59
C ALA A 137 23.70 5.10 -5.36
N GLY A 138 23.58 5.08 -6.71
CA GLY A 138 24.24 4.11 -7.55
C GLY A 138 23.66 2.71 -7.46
N GLU A 139 22.40 2.56 -7.11
CA GLU A 139 21.67 1.28 -7.01
C GLU A 139 21.18 0.79 -8.38
N LEU A 140 20.93 1.71 -9.34
CA LEU A 140 20.44 1.40 -10.67
C LEU A 140 21.59 1.14 -11.67
N LEU A 141 21.25 0.44 -12.76
CA LEU A 141 22.10 0.36 -13.95
C LEU A 141 22.17 1.73 -14.63
N GLY A 142 23.31 2.05 -15.25
CA GLY A 142 23.59 3.40 -15.74
C GLY A 142 22.74 3.88 -16.93
N ASP A 143 22.05 2.98 -17.61
CA ASP A 143 21.16 3.25 -18.74
C ASP A 143 19.68 3.28 -18.36
N VAL A 144 19.36 3.08 -17.07
CA VAL A 144 17.98 3.10 -16.58
C VAL A 144 17.50 4.55 -16.41
N GLU A 145 16.36 4.85 -17.05
CA GLU A 145 15.66 6.11 -16.89
C GLU A 145 14.60 6.02 -15.78
N PRO A 146 14.80 6.65 -14.60
CA PRO A 146 13.89 6.56 -13.44
C PRO A 146 12.43 6.89 -13.79
N ALA A 147 12.20 7.88 -14.64
CA ALA A 147 10.85 8.30 -15.01
C ALA A 147 10.08 7.21 -15.79
N LYS A 148 10.76 6.48 -16.69
CA LYS A 148 10.15 5.39 -17.45
C LYS A 148 9.81 4.20 -16.57
N VAL A 149 10.68 3.88 -15.60
CA VAL A 149 10.42 2.82 -14.62
C VAL A 149 9.24 3.21 -13.73
N ALA A 150 9.15 4.48 -13.29
CA ALA A 150 8.02 4.97 -12.50
C ALA A 150 6.69 4.87 -13.26
N GLU A 151 6.66 5.27 -14.52
CA GLU A 151 5.48 5.15 -15.39
C GLU A 151 5.06 3.67 -15.55
N LEU A 152 6.03 2.79 -15.81
CA LEU A 152 5.79 1.34 -15.92
C LEU A 152 5.18 0.76 -14.64
N LEU A 153 5.77 1.04 -13.47
CA LEU A 153 5.30 0.55 -12.18
C LEU A 153 3.89 1.06 -11.87
N THR A 154 3.61 2.34 -12.11
CA THR A 154 2.28 2.91 -11.92
C THR A 154 1.24 2.27 -12.83
N THR A 155 1.62 1.99 -14.09
CA THR A 155 0.76 1.30 -15.07
C THR A 155 0.49 -0.15 -14.66
N ILE A 156 1.51 -0.87 -14.18
CA ILE A 156 1.35 -2.24 -13.67
C ILE A 156 0.39 -2.26 -12.49
N LEU A 157 0.57 -1.36 -11.52
CA LEU A 157 -0.31 -1.28 -10.35
C LEU A 157 -1.77 -1.04 -10.74
N ALA A 158 -2.02 -0.12 -11.67
CA ALA A 158 -3.35 0.14 -12.19
C ALA A 158 -3.94 -1.07 -12.95
N GLY A 159 -3.11 -1.75 -13.74
CA GLY A 159 -3.49 -2.96 -14.50
C GLY A 159 -3.82 -4.14 -13.58
N MET A 160 -3.01 -4.39 -12.57
CA MET A 160 -3.23 -5.48 -11.61
C MET A 160 -4.60 -5.39 -10.93
N ARG A 161 -5.05 -4.18 -10.60
CA ARG A 161 -6.36 -3.94 -9.98
C ARG A 161 -7.55 -4.12 -10.92
N ARG A 162 -7.36 -3.90 -12.21
CA ARG A 162 -8.43 -4.10 -13.22
C ARG A 162 -8.63 -5.55 -13.60
N TYR A 163 -7.56 -6.34 -13.52
CA TYR A 163 -7.54 -7.70 -14.06
C TYR A 163 -7.88 -8.77 -13.02
N THR A 164 -8.13 -8.42 -11.75
CA THR A 164 -8.48 -9.42 -10.73
C THR A 164 -9.98 -9.71 -10.80
N PRO A 165 -10.41 -10.78 -11.52
CA PRO A 165 -11.76 -11.27 -11.41
C PRO A 165 -11.84 -12.03 -10.08
N VAL A 166 -12.76 -11.63 -9.20
CA VAL A 166 -13.20 -12.31 -7.97
C VAL A 166 -12.06 -12.70 -7.00
N PRO A 167 -12.15 -12.33 -5.73
CA PRO A 167 -11.13 -12.61 -4.75
C PRO A 167 -11.09 -14.11 -4.41
N THR A 168 -10.27 -14.86 -5.11
CA THR A 168 -9.59 -15.96 -4.47
C THR A 168 -8.56 -15.32 -3.56
N ALA A 169 -8.75 -15.46 -2.26
CA ALA A 169 -7.99 -14.80 -1.22
C ALA A 169 -6.48 -14.75 -1.52
N GLY A 170 -6.00 -13.58 -1.89
CA GLY A 170 -4.59 -13.15 -1.69
C GLY A 170 -3.45 -13.89 -2.41
N GLU A 171 -3.49 -15.19 -2.55
CA GLU A 171 -2.35 -16.01 -2.95
C GLU A 171 -1.83 -15.71 -4.37
N GLY A 172 -2.69 -15.59 -5.35
CA GLY A 172 -2.27 -15.31 -6.73
C GLY A 172 -1.75 -13.88 -6.98
N GLU A 173 -2.13 -12.90 -6.14
CA GLU A 173 -1.71 -11.50 -6.28
C GLU A 173 -0.28 -11.32 -5.77
N ALA A 174 0.03 -11.90 -4.62
CA ALA A 174 1.37 -11.89 -4.04
C ALA A 174 2.39 -12.57 -4.94
N GLU A 175 2.04 -13.69 -5.56
CA GLU A 175 2.91 -14.42 -6.49
C GLU A 175 3.19 -13.60 -7.76
N ARG A 176 2.17 -12.93 -8.32
CA ARG A 176 2.34 -12.05 -9.49
C ARG A 176 3.27 -10.87 -9.20
N ILE A 177 3.17 -10.27 -8.00
CA ILE A 177 4.05 -9.18 -7.60
C ILE A 177 5.50 -9.67 -7.48
N THR A 178 5.71 -10.84 -6.87
CA THR A 178 7.05 -11.43 -6.76
C THR A 178 7.62 -11.72 -8.14
N THR A 179 6.83 -12.32 -9.02
CA THR A 179 7.23 -12.60 -10.40
C THR A 179 7.62 -11.32 -11.14
N MET A 180 6.82 -10.26 -10.98
CA MET A 180 7.13 -8.95 -11.56
C MET A 180 8.49 -8.44 -11.07
N TRP A 181 8.76 -8.49 -9.77
CA TRP A 181 10.05 -8.04 -9.23
C TRP A 181 11.21 -8.90 -9.71
N HIS A 182 11.06 -10.22 -9.77
CA HIS A 182 12.09 -11.12 -10.31
C HIS A 182 12.43 -10.82 -11.76
N LEU A 183 11.47 -10.38 -12.56
CA LEU A 183 11.70 -10.00 -13.96
C LEU A 183 12.26 -8.58 -14.10
N LEU A 184 11.80 -7.64 -13.27
CA LEU A 184 12.15 -6.23 -13.41
C LEU A 184 13.50 -5.88 -12.78
N LEU A 185 13.77 -6.35 -11.57
CA LEU A 185 14.99 -5.97 -10.83
C LEU A 185 16.29 -6.28 -11.58
N PRO A 186 16.47 -7.45 -12.24
CA PRO A 186 17.70 -7.69 -13.02
C PRO A 186 17.89 -6.70 -14.18
N ALA A 187 16.82 -6.08 -14.67
CA ALA A 187 16.86 -5.11 -15.75
C ALA A 187 17.12 -3.68 -15.28
N ILE A 188 16.93 -3.38 -13.98
CA ILE A 188 17.06 -2.01 -13.48
C ILE A 188 18.10 -1.85 -12.38
N ALA A 189 18.35 -2.86 -11.56
CA ALA A 189 19.22 -2.80 -10.40
C ALA A 189 20.61 -3.38 -10.67
N LYS A 190 21.62 -2.88 -9.94
CA LYS A 190 22.96 -3.48 -9.99
C LYS A 190 22.94 -4.92 -9.50
N PRO A 191 23.64 -5.85 -10.17
CA PRO A 191 23.57 -7.30 -9.88
C PRO A 191 23.89 -7.65 -8.43
N GLY A 192 24.84 -6.95 -7.79
CA GLY A 192 25.21 -7.18 -6.39
C GLY A 192 24.12 -6.81 -5.40
N LEU A 193 23.16 -5.95 -5.79
CA LEU A 193 22.07 -5.51 -4.92
C LEU A 193 20.84 -6.44 -5.03
N VAL A 194 20.57 -6.99 -6.20
CA VAL A 194 19.35 -7.79 -6.47
C VAL A 194 19.13 -8.91 -5.44
N HIS A 195 20.22 -9.59 -5.04
CA HIS A 195 20.15 -10.72 -4.11
C HIS A 195 19.92 -10.31 -2.64
N SER A 196 20.15 -9.05 -2.29
CA SER A 196 19.95 -8.54 -0.93
C SER A 196 18.58 -7.91 -0.69
N LEU A 197 17.77 -7.74 -1.76
CA LEU A 197 16.45 -7.15 -1.66
C LEU A 197 15.41 -8.17 -1.19
N ASP A 198 14.62 -7.80 -0.18
CA ASP A 198 13.48 -8.59 0.28
C ASP A 198 12.23 -8.21 -0.51
N LEU A 199 11.78 -9.13 -1.36
CA LEU A 199 10.60 -8.94 -2.21
C LEU A 199 9.28 -9.14 -1.47
N ASN A 200 9.33 -9.58 -0.22
CA ASN A 200 8.13 -9.80 0.60
C ASN A 200 7.81 -8.63 1.53
N LEU A 201 8.76 -7.75 1.81
CA LEU A 201 8.51 -6.57 2.65
C LEU A 201 7.34 -5.73 2.14
N GLY A 202 6.53 -5.24 3.08
CA GLY A 202 5.31 -4.49 2.78
C GLY A 202 4.08 -5.36 2.54
N ARG A 203 4.18 -6.70 2.62
CA ARG A 203 3.04 -7.61 2.55
C ARG A 203 2.38 -7.76 3.92
N PRO A 204 1.09 -8.13 3.96
CA PRO A 204 0.34 -8.29 5.22
C PRO A 204 0.98 -9.23 6.23
N ASP A 205 1.66 -10.27 5.74
CA ASP A 205 2.26 -11.33 6.56
C ASP A 205 3.79 -11.17 6.72
N SER A 206 4.35 -10.06 6.25
CA SER A 206 5.79 -9.80 6.38
C SER A 206 6.10 -9.24 7.76
N PRO A 207 7.25 -9.63 8.35
CA PRO A 207 7.74 -9.00 9.56
C PRO A 207 7.91 -7.49 9.35
N THR A 208 7.63 -6.73 10.39
CA THR A 208 7.78 -5.27 10.34
C THR A 208 9.25 -4.87 10.23
N PRO A 209 9.58 -3.65 9.77
CA PRO A 209 10.95 -3.13 9.78
C PRO A 209 11.63 -3.23 11.16
N GLU A 210 10.84 -3.13 12.24
CA GLU A 210 11.32 -3.29 13.61
C GLU A 210 11.73 -4.74 13.92
N ASP A 211 11.06 -5.72 13.34
CA ASP A 211 11.39 -7.14 13.51
C ASP A 211 12.71 -7.49 12.79
N HIS A 212 12.92 -6.94 11.58
CA HIS A 212 14.19 -7.10 10.86
C HIS A 212 15.37 -6.45 11.58
N HIS A 213 15.16 -5.29 12.21
CA HIS A 213 16.21 -4.64 13.00
C HIS A 213 16.59 -5.47 14.23
N ARG A 214 15.64 -6.14 14.86
CA ARG A 214 15.87 -7.07 15.98
C ARG A 214 16.61 -8.32 15.56
N GLU A 215 16.27 -8.95 14.44
CA GLU A 215 16.98 -10.13 13.93
C GLU A 215 18.44 -9.80 13.57
N HIS A 216 18.69 -8.66 12.92
CA HIS A 216 20.07 -8.22 12.64
C HIS A 216 20.90 -7.94 13.87
N LEU A 217 20.32 -7.42 14.95
CA LEU A 217 21.01 -7.21 16.22
C LEU A 217 21.31 -8.53 16.94
N LEU A 218 20.41 -9.52 16.83
CA LEU A 218 20.60 -10.85 17.44
C LEU A 218 21.65 -11.68 16.70
N THR A 219 21.71 -11.59 15.38
CA THR A 219 22.72 -12.30 14.56
C THR A 219 24.09 -11.70 14.66
N SER A 220 24.20 -10.36 14.83
CA SER A 220 25.50 -9.68 15.01
C SER A 220 26.12 -9.90 16.39
N SER A 221 25.32 -10.20 17.42
CA SER A 221 25.83 -10.48 18.78
C SER A 221 26.34 -11.91 18.98
N SER A 222 25.98 -12.85 18.07
CA SER A 222 26.39 -14.26 18.13
C SER A 222 27.77 -14.55 17.53
N ASN A 223 28.41 -13.56 16.90
CA ASN A 223 29.70 -13.76 16.22
C ASN A 223 30.90 -13.15 16.99
N ALA A 224 30.85 -13.12 18.33
CA ALA A 224 31.99 -12.78 19.16
C ALA A 224 32.96 -13.98 19.23
N PRO A 225 34.25 -13.81 18.94
CA PRO A 225 35.22 -14.88 19.07
C PRO A 225 35.36 -15.32 20.55
N PRO A 226 35.60 -16.61 20.81
CA PRO A 226 35.77 -17.10 22.16
C PRO A 226 36.99 -16.44 22.83
N PRO A 227 36.95 -16.17 24.13
CA PRO A 227 38.09 -15.60 24.86
C PRO A 227 39.27 -16.57 24.78
N HIS A 228 40.43 -16.03 24.39
CA HIS A 228 41.69 -16.77 24.47
C HIS A 228 41.93 -17.16 25.91
N ALA A 229 42.02 -18.48 26.15
CA ALA A 229 42.52 -19.00 27.40
C ALA A 229 44.04 -18.96 27.40
N ASP A 230 44.60 -18.21 28.33
CA ASP A 230 46.00 -18.31 28.74
C ASP A 230 46.20 -19.51 29.68
#